data_9c6a94e20dbcd13ea12ef6f9f28a522c
#
_entry.id   9c6a94e20dbcd13ea12ef6f9f28a522c
#
_cell.length_a   1.000
_cell.length_b   1.000
_cell.length_c   1.000
_cell.angle_alpha   90.00
_cell.angle_beta   90.00
_cell.angle_gamma   90.00
#
_symmetry.space_group_name_H-M   'P 1'
#
loop_
_entity.id
_entity.type
_entity.pdbx_description
1 polymer ?
#
loop_
_entity_poly.entity_id
_entity_poly.type
_entity_poly.pdbx_seq_one_letter_code
_entity_poly.pdbx_strand_id
1 'polypeptide(L)'
;MTKHFYERNDWLLNHETNKTFEEVQWMTEDEFRQWFIDLRKAVVHSWDTMGQPPRVGWSEDAIKKQFKEMYGFSVHEFEHVDELTGEKDVIRNTSVVGNAANQWFPTMMKTRINYTKNDDGLSIYDHFLKDELLEKTLKYSKRHFKRDSFYAYSNTIKVNEIINVGSYNVKFKNGNDFVRWFEENNIRQYGYDYWVESRDDDEEYSGYNEQLKGAKYLEVTQDILETIPTKSTMNIKSHDQKKYRLRMYKYGQKIFPVGLKAFRVSWCQYAVNFPPLTAKLLYEKFTKHVKNQDRIVVYDPSSGWGGRILGAMASRTSIPLHYVGTDPNTDHTIDGGGGTTSTKYSDLADFYNSAKNEGVLFEQSNTYEIFQLGSEVVRDDSSFQTYKGILDMVFTSPPYFAKEAYSEDPTQSYKKFTGYDAWREGFLRPTLETAVEYLRNDRYLLWNIADAKFGADMLPLEKDSKDILESLGMQFKGVVKMALAQMPGGNRIDPDTGLPKAKNFCKVNGMWLKYEPIFVFYKPEP
;
A
#
# COMPACT_ATOMS: atom_id res chain seq x y z
N MET A 1 -10.59 2.53 29.27
CA MET A 1 -9.42 2.39 28.37
C MET A 1 -9.90 1.80 27.05
N THR A 2 -9.65 2.48 25.96
CA THR A 2 -9.97 1.97 24.63
C THR A 2 -8.97 0.85 24.32
N LYS A 3 -9.44 -0.38 24.13
CA LYS A 3 -8.56 -1.51 23.77
C LYS A 3 -7.86 -1.23 22.47
N HIS A 4 -6.58 -1.54 22.38
CA HIS A 4 -5.82 -1.46 21.12
C HIS A 4 -6.38 -2.43 20.08
N PHE A 5 -6.18 -2.14 18.79
CA PHE A 5 -6.76 -2.94 17.70
C PHE A 5 -6.34 -4.43 17.75
N TYR A 6 -5.18 -4.76 18.29
CA TYR A 6 -4.67 -6.13 18.42
C TYR A 6 -5.20 -6.86 19.68
N GLU A 7 -5.82 -6.16 20.60
CA GLU A 7 -6.46 -6.73 21.80
C GLU A 7 -7.95 -7.05 21.58
N ARG A 8 -8.48 -6.70 20.42
CA ARG A 8 -9.91 -6.80 20.12
C ARG A 8 -10.21 -8.04 19.29
N ASN A 9 -11.10 -8.89 19.79
CA ASN A 9 -11.70 -9.99 19.05
C ASN A 9 -13.13 -9.67 18.55
N ASP A 10 -13.66 -8.51 18.92
CA ASP A 10 -15.05 -8.10 18.72
C ASP A 10 -15.29 -7.28 17.45
N TRP A 11 -14.29 -7.09 16.61
CA TRP A 11 -14.42 -6.43 15.31
C TRP A 11 -14.93 -7.34 14.21
N LEU A 12 -15.07 -8.59 14.50
CA LEU A 12 -15.65 -9.51 13.56
C LEU A 12 -17.14 -9.24 13.50
N LEU A 13 -17.64 -8.92 12.32
CA LEU A 13 -19.06 -8.92 12.05
C LEU A 13 -19.63 -10.26 12.48
N ASN A 14 -20.87 -10.28 13.02
CA ASN A 14 -21.47 -11.54 13.42
C ASN A 14 -21.60 -12.51 12.23
N HIS A 15 -21.78 -13.79 12.50
CA HIS A 15 -21.83 -14.84 11.48
C HIS A 15 -22.98 -14.65 10.49
N GLU A 16 -24.11 -14.12 10.92
CA GLU A 16 -25.29 -13.92 10.08
C GLU A 16 -25.05 -12.88 9.00
N THR A 17 -24.28 -11.85 9.34
CA THR A 17 -23.97 -10.76 8.41
C THR A 17 -22.70 -11.04 7.61
N ASN A 18 -21.65 -11.57 8.24
CA ASN A 18 -20.41 -11.89 7.57
C ASN A 18 -20.37 -13.36 7.14
N LYS A 19 -20.98 -13.63 6.02
CA LYS A 19 -21.07 -14.97 5.44
C LYS A 19 -19.77 -15.44 4.82
N THR A 20 -19.67 -16.74 4.60
CA THR A 20 -18.58 -17.35 3.85
C THR A 20 -18.83 -17.23 2.34
N PHE A 21 -17.78 -17.52 1.55
CA PHE A 21 -17.94 -17.55 0.08
C PHE A 21 -18.91 -18.64 -0.35
N GLU A 22 -18.93 -19.79 0.32
CA GLU A 22 -19.82 -20.91 0.04
C GLU A 22 -21.28 -20.55 0.26
N GLU A 23 -21.56 -19.81 1.33
CA GLU A 23 -22.93 -19.37 1.63
C GLU A 23 -23.44 -18.37 0.59
N VAL A 24 -22.58 -17.45 0.16
CA VAL A 24 -22.96 -16.35 -0.75
C VAL A 24 -23.09 -16.80 -2.20
N GLN A 25 -22.26 -17.73 -2.65
CA GLN A 25 -22.25 -18.17 -4.06
C GLN A 25 -23.57 -18.83 -4.53
N TRP A 26 -24.38 -19.34 -3.58
CA TRP A 26 -25.64 -20.01 -3.85
C TRP A 26 -26.88 -19.13 -3.70
N MET A 27 -26.71 -17.89 -3.25
CA MET A 27 -27.80 -16.96 -3.08
C MET A 27 -28.47 -16.63 -4.42
N THR A 28 -29.77 -16.52 -4.40
CA THR A 28 -30.52 -15.86 -5.48
C THR A 28 -30.08 -14.39 -5.63
N GLU A 29 -30.55 -13.75 -6.67
CA GLU A 29 -30.25 -12.31 -6.91
C GLU A 29 -30.75 -11.45 -5.75
N ASP A 30 -31.99 -11.68 -5.30
CA ASP A 30 -32.63 -10.92 -4.24
C ASP A 30 -32.00 -11.18 -2.88
N GLU A 31 -31.69 -12.45 -2.55
CA GLU A 31 -30.98 -12.82 -1.33
C GLU A 31 -29.58 -12.18 -1.28
N PHE A 32 -28.85 -12.21 -2.40
CA PHE A 32 -27.53 -11.57 -2.48
C PHE A 32 -27.61 -10.07 -2.29
N ARG A 33 -28.61 -9.43 -2.94
CA ARG A 33 -28.84 -7.99 -2.81
C ARG A 33 -29.15 -7.60 -1.36
N GLN A 34 -30.07 -8.31 -0.72
CA GLN A 34 -30.46 -8.03 0.66
C GLN A 34 -29.29 -8.26 1.62
N TRP A 35 -28.61 -9.39 1.50
CA TRP A 35 -27.41 -9.68 2.29
C TRP A 35 -26.35 -8.61 2.14
N PHE A 36 -26.10 -8.14 0.93
CA PHE A 36 -25.07 -7.13 0.67
C PHE A 36 -25.43 -5.76 1.27
N ILE A 37 -26.70 -5.40 1.28
CA ILE A 37 -27.19 -4.20 1.98
C ILE A 37 -26.91 -4.31 3.48
N ASP A 38 -27.23 -5.46 4.06
CA ASP A 38 -27.04 -5.69 5.50
C ASP A 38 -25.56 -5.74 5.86
N LEU A 39 -24.73 -6.35 5.02
CA LEU A 39 -23.26 -6.32 5.16
C LEU A 39 -22.71 -4.89 5.15
N ARG A 40 -23.14 -4.06 4.20
CA ARG A 40 -22.71 -2.65 4.13
C ARG A 40 -23.03 -1.91 5.41
N LYS A 41 -24.27 -2.00 5.90
CA LYS A 41 -24.71 -1.36 7.14
C LYS A 41 -23.90 -1.84 8.35
N ALA A 42 -23.66 -3.14 8.46
CA ALA A 42 -22.88 -3.72 9.55
C ALA A 42 -21.39 -3.28 9.49
N VAL A 43 -20.80 -3.20 8.27
CA VAL A 43 -19.43 -2.69 8.09
C VAL A 43 -19.31 -1.24 8.52
N VAL A 44 -20.25 -0.38 8.09
CA VAL A 44 -20.26 1.04 8.47
C VAL A 44 -20.43 1.19 9.98
N HIS A 45 -21.41 0.50 10.56
CA HIS A 45 -21.65 0.54 12.01
C HIS A 45 -20.42 0.09 12.82
N SER A 46 -19.80 -1.03 12.43
CA SER A 46 -18.58 -1.52 13.05
C SER A 46 -17.44 -0.51 12.91
N TRP A 47 -17.30 0.09 11.73
CA TRP A 47 -16.25 1.07 11.46
C TRP A 47 -16.42 2.34 12.31
N ASP A 48 -17.63 2.87 12.40
CA ASP A 48 -17.92 4.10 13.17
C ASP A 48 -17.77 3.86 14.68
N THR A 49 -18.25 2.70 15.16
CA THR A 49 -18.15 2.34 16.58
C THR A 49 -16.69 2.10 17.00
N MET A 50 -15.89 1.52 16.12
CA MET A 50 -14.53 1.06 16.43
C MET A 50 -13.45 2.03 15.92
N GLY A 51 -13.82 3.02 15.11
CA GLY A 51 -12.89 3.90 14.40
C GLY A 51 -12.07 3.20 13.32
N GLN A 52 -12.40 1.94 12.99
CA GLN A 52 -11.64 1.11 12.04
C GLN A 52 -12.56 0.16 11.28
N PRO A 53 -12.21 -0.19 10.01
CA PRO A 53 -12.96 -1.21 9.28
C PRO A 53 -12.78 -2.59 9.94
N PRO A 54 -13.77 -3.47 9.85
CA PRO A 54 -13.63 -4.85 10.28
C PRO A 54 -12.44 -5.52 9.60
N ARG A 55 -11.59 -6.19 10.38
CA ARG A 55 -10.34 -6.82 9.90
C ARG A 55 -10.18 -8.22 10.48
N VAL A 56 -9.31 -9.02 9.85
CA VAL A 56 -8.74 -10.20 10.52
C VAL A 56 -7.87 -9.71 11.67
N GLY A 57 -8.12 -10.23 12.86
CA GLY A 57 -7.32 -9.90 14.04
C GLY A 57 -5.85 -10.24 13.78
N TRP A 58 -4.98 -9.28 13.99
CA TRP A 58 -3.55 -9.50 14.08
C TRP A 58 -3.24 -9.62 15.57
N SER A 59 -2.67 -10.74 15.99
CA SER A 59 -2.21 -10.84 17.38
C SER A 59 -1.03 -9.90 17.59
N GLU A 60 -0.87 -9.47 18.82
CA GLU A 60 0.28 -8.68 19.26
C GLU A 60 1.61 -9.31 18.81
N ASP A 61 1.75 -10.63 19.04
CA ASP A 61 2.93 -11.39 18.63
C ASP A 61 3.20 -11.32 17.11
N ALA A 62 2.15 -11.39 16.29
CA ALA A 62 2.29 -11.35 14.84
C ALA A 62 2.80 -9.99 14.35
N ILE A 63 2.32 -8.88 14.93
CA ILE A 63 2.80 -7.54 14.57
C ILE A 63 4.20 -7.25 15.12
N LYS A 64 4.51 -7.69 16.33
CA LYS A 64 5.86 -7.62 16.90
C LYS A 64 6.86 -8.41 16.06
N LYS A 65 6.49 -9.61 15.62
CA LYS A 65 7.32 -10.43 14.73
C LYS A 65 7.65 -9.70 13.43
N GLN A 66 6.66 -9.10 12.77
CA GLN A 66 6.92 -8.33 11.54
C GLN A 66 7.89 -7.16 11.77
N PHE A 67 7.76 -6.46 12.89
CA PHE A 67 8.68 -5.39 13.22
C PHE A 67 10.10 -5.92 13.48
N LYS A 68 10.25 -7.01 14.23
CA LYS A 68 11.55 -7.65 14.50
C LYS A 68 12.21 -8.13 13.19
N GLU A 69 11.43 -8.65 12.25
CA GLU A 69 11.92 -8.99 10.91
C GLU A 69 12.46 -7.75 10.17
N MET A 70 11.67 -6.67 10.14
CA MET A 70 12.09 -5.41 9.52
C MET A 70 13.33 -4.81 10.19
N TYR A 71 13.41 -4.85 11.51
CA TYR A 71 14.57 -4.39 12.27
C TYR A 71 15.82 -5.19 11.91
N GLY A 72 15.69 -6.51 11.71
CA GLY A 72 16.78 -7.42 11.36
C GLY A 72 17.30 -7.29 9.93
N PHE A 73 16.53 -6.73 9.00
CA PHE A 73 16.95 -6.63 7.61
C PHE A 73 18.18 -5.75 7.40
N SER A 74 19.11 -6.23 6.61
CA SER A 74 20.18 -5.42 6.04
C SER A 74 19.62 -4.54 4.92
N VAL A 75 19.75 -3.22 5.06
CA VAL A 75 19.22 -2.28 4.08
C VAL A 75 19.85 -2.46 2.68
N HIS A 76 21.08 -2.98 2.61
CA HIS A 76 21.78 -3.20 1.34
C HIS A 76 21.13 -4.27 0.45
N GLU A 77 20.33 -5.17 1.02
CA GLU A 77 19.60 -6.21 0.28
C GLU A 77 18.47 -5.65 -0.59
N PHE A 78 18.00 -4.45 -0.29
CA PHE A 78 16.90 -3.79 -1.00
C PHE A 78 17.34 -2.76 -2.02
N GLU A 79 18.66 -2.48 -2.08
CA GLU A 79 19.25 -1.59 -3.08
C GLU A 79 19.70 -2.38 -4.31
N HIS A 80 19.25 -1.93 -5.46
CA HIS A 80 19.57 -2.56 -6.74
C HIS A 80 20.19 -1.55 -7.70
N VAL A 81 20.95 -2.08 -8.65
CA VAL A 81 21.50 -1.30 -9.76
C VAL A 81 20.41 -1.12 -10.82
N ASP A 82 20.21 0.10 -11.28
CA ASP A 82 19.44 0.36 -12.49
C ASP A 82 20.30 0.01 -13.71
N GLU A 83 19.91 -1.01 -14.47
CA GLU A 83 20.61 -1.45 -15.67
C GLU A 83 20.67 -0.39 -16.78
N LEU A 84 19.84 0.66 -16.70
CA LEU A 84 19.85 1.75 -17.67
C LEU A 84 20.92 2.79 -17.41
N THR A 85 21.25 3.03 -16.12
CA THR A 85 22.21 4.06 -15.72
C THR A 85 23.49 3.47 -15.17
N GLY A 86 23.46 2.21 -14.72
CA GLY A 86 24.56 1.57 -13.98
C GLY A 86 24.69 2.03 -12.52
N GLU A 87 23.80 2.90 -12.05
CA GLU A 87 23.83 3.43 -10.68
C GLU A 87 23.05 2.53 -9.70
N LYS A 88 23.54 2.43 -8.45
CA LYS A 88 22.87 1.70 -7.37
C LYS A 88 21.91 2.63 -6.62
N ASP A 89 20.82 2.97 -7.29
CA ASP A 89 19.84 3.98 -6.86
C ASP A 89 18.40 3.49 -6.81
N VAL A 90 18.15 2.21 -7.08
CA VAL A 90 16.80 1.62 -7.05
C VAL A 90 16.55 0.90 -5.74
N ILE A 91 15.44 1.22 -5.07
CA ILE A 91 14.96 0.52 -3.89
C ILE A 91 13.75 -0.35 -4.25
N ARG A 92 13.83 -1.65 -3.98
CA ARG A 92 12.70 -2.57 -4.10
C ARG A 92 12.25 -3.04 -2.72
N ASN A 93 11.01 -2.73 -2.38
CA ASN A 93 10.42 -3.20 -1.14
C ASN A 93 9.94 -4.65 -1.23
N THR A 94 9.98 -5.32 -0.08
CA THR A 94 9.22 -6.56 0.13
C THR A 94 7.85 -6.24 0.72
N SER A 95 6.83 -7.01 0.33
CA SER A 95 5.48 -6.87 0.88
C SER A 95 5.34 -7.40 2.32
N VAL A 96 6.35 -8.08 2.83
CA VAL A 96 6.27 -8.85 4.10
C VAL A 96 6.06 -7.94 5.31
N VAL A 97 6.67 -6.76 5.33
CA VAL A 97 6.62 -5.84 6.49
C VAL A 97 5.83 -4.55 6.25
N GLY A 98 5.26 -4.38 5.06
CA GLY A 98 4.60 -3.13 4.66
C GLY A 98 3.32 -2.80 5.43
N ASN A 99 2.72 -3.76 6.10
CA ASN A 99 1.43 -3.58 6.78
C ASN A 99 1.55 -3.21 8.27
N ALA A 100 2.74 -3.24 8.85
CA ALA A 100 2.92 -3.01 10.29
C ALA A 100 2.45 -1.61 10.75
N ALA A 101 2.60 -0.58 9.92
CA ALA A 101 2.10 0.77 10.22
C ALA A 101 0.60 0.94 9.89
N ASN A 102 0.10 0.31 8.83
CA ASN A 102 -1.25 0.56 8.29
C ASN A 102 -2.37 0.22 9.29
N GLN A 103 -2.12 -0.67 10.24
CA GLN A 103 -3.08 -1.06 11.25
C GLN A 103 -3.37 0.07 12.26
N TRP A 104 -2.40 0.93 12.49
CA TRP A 104 -2.51 2.06 13.42
C TRP A 104 -3.30 3.24 12.83
N PHE A 105 -3.36 3.33 11.48
CA PHE A 105 -3.93 4.47 10.77
C PHE A 105 -5.09 4.05 9.85
N PRO A 106 -6.25 3.71 10.39
CA PRO A 106 -7.43 3.33 9.60
C PRO A 106 -8.00 4.46 8.75
N THR A 107 -7.66 5.70 9.08
CA THR A 107 -8.03 6.92 8.32
C THR A 107 -7.57 6.87 6.87
N MET A 108 -6.51 6.13 6.57
CA MET A 108 -6.05 5.87 5.20
C MET A 108 -7.17 5.31 4.30
N MET A 109 -8.10 4.54 4.84
CA MET A 109 -9.23 3.98 4.07
C MET A 109 -10.40 4.96 3.91
N LYS A 110 -10.41 6.07 4.64
CA LYS A 110 -11.34 7.18 4.48
C LYS A 110 -10.81 8.26 3.53
N THR A 111 -9.56 8.16 3.11
CA THR A 111 -8.94 9.11 2.18
C THR A 111 -9.58 9.01 0.80
N ARG A 112 -9.96 10.16 0.25
CA ARG A 112 -10.53 10.30 -1.09
C ARG A 112 -9.44 10.68 -2.07
N ILE A 113 -9.43 10.04 -3.24
CA ILE A 113 -8.46 10.30 -4.30
C ILE A 113 -9.18 10.83 -5.53
N ASN A 114 -8.76 11.98 -6.01
CA ASN A 114 -9.34 12.66 -7.17
C ASN A 114 -8.75 12.11 -8.47
N TYR A 115 -9.24 10.96 -8.96
CA TYR A 115 -8.58 10.23 -10.03
C TYR A 115 -9.20 10.37 -11.41
N THR A 116 -10.50 10.57 -11.52
CA THR A 116 -11.18 10.62 -12.83
C THR A 116 -12.22 11.74 -12.89
N LYS A 117 -12.53 12.19 -14.12
CA LYS A 117 -13.58 13.19 -14.38
C LYS A 117 -14.98 12.80 -13.86
N ASN A 118 -15.20 11.52 -13.56
CA ASN A 118 -16.50 10.97 -13.20
C ASN A 118 -16.55 10.36 -11.80
N ASP A 119 -15.46 10.47 -11.04
CA ASP A 119 -15.38 9.91 -9.69
C ASP A 119 -15.03 11.07 -8.75
N ASP A 120 -15.98 11.47 -7.92
CA ASP A 120 -15.86 12.60 -6.98
C ASP A 120 -14.89 12.32 -5.82
N GLY A 121 -13.84 11.55 -6.09
CA GLY A 121 -12.85 11.20 -5.08
C GLY A 121 -13.44 10.36 -3.96
N LEU A 122 -14.15 9.29 -4.29
CA LEU A 122 -14.78 8.41 -3.29
C LEU A 122 -13.72 7.56 -2.58
N SER A 123 -13.84 7.48 -1.26
CA SER A 123 -13.06 6.55 -0.45
C SER A 123 -13.68 5.15 -0.45
N ILE A 124 -12.94 4.16 0.07
CA ILE A 124 -13.49 2.81 0.32
C ILE A 124 -14.68 2.90 1.28
N TYR A 125 -14.58 3.74 2.31
CA TYR A 125 -15.66 3.96 3.27
C TYR A 125 -16.93 4.49 2.59
N ASP A 126 -16.79 5.44 1.66
CA ASP A 126 -17.94 5.99 0.91
C ASP A 126 -18.69 4.90 0.14
N HIS A 127 -18.00 3.88 -0.40
CA HIS A 127 -18.65 2.77 -1.11
C HIS A 127 -19.52 1.89 -0.20
N PHE A 128 -19.22 1.85 1.09
CA PHE A 128 -20.06 1.19 2.07
C PHE A 128 -21.14 2.11 2.63
N LEU A 129 -20.87 3.41 2.75
CA LEU A 129 -21.78 4.38 3.34
C LEU A 129 -22.90 4.82 2.39
N LYS A 130 -22.58 5.12 1.13
CA LYS A 130 -23.49 5.78 0.19
C LYS A 130 -24.38 4.78 -0.55
N ASP A 131 -25.71 4.90 -0.37
CA ASP A 131 -26.68 4.01 -1.00
C ASP A 131 -26.75 4.19 -2.53
N GLU A 132 -26.49 5.36 -3.04
CA GLU A 132 -26.40 5.62 -4.48
C GLU A 132 -25.29 4.82 -5.18
N LEU A 133 -24.31 4.32 -4.42
CA LEU A 133 -23.24 3.46 -4.94
C LEU A 133 -23.59 1.96 -4.87
N LEU A 134 -24.75 1.60 -4.33
CA LEU A 134 -25.15 0.21 -4.12
C LEU A 134 -25.11 -0.60 -5.43
N GLU A 135 -25.71 -0.09 -6.50
CA GLU A 135 -25.76 -0.80 -7.79
C GLU A 135 -24.37 -1.01 -8.39
N LYS A 136 -23.52 0.01 -8.31
CA LYS A 136 -22.13 -0.08 -8.76
C LYS A 136 -21.39 -1.17 -7.98
N THR A 137 -21.52 -1.19 -6.66
CA THR A 137 -20.87 -2.15 -5.78
C THR A 137 -21.43 -3.56 -5.92
N LEU A 138 -22.75 -3.72 -6.09
CA LEU A 138 -23.40 -5.00 -6.36
C LEU A 138 -22.92 -5.64 -7.67
N LYS A 139 -22.88 -4.85 -8.74
CA LYS A 139 -22.41 -5.34 -10.05
C LYS A 139 -21.04 -6.00 -9.99
N TYR A 140 -20.13 -5.43 -9.20
CA TYR A 140 -18.78 -5.97 -9.04
C TYR A 140 -18.72 -7.08 -7.98
N SER A 141 -19.44 -6.96 -6.86
CA SER A 141 -19.48 -7.98 -5.81
C SER A 141 -20.06 -9.29 -6.32
N LYS A 142 -21.12 -9.21 -7.10
CA LYS A 142 -21.71 -10.36 -7.78
C LYS A 142 -20.69 -11.12 -8.63
N ARG A 143 -19.84 -10.39 -9.34
CA ARG A 143 -18.75 -10.94 -10.18
C ARG A 143 -17.68 -11.65 -9.36
N HIS A 144 -17.45 -11.21 -8.12
CA HIS A 144 -16.39 -11.74 -7.26
C HIS A 144 -16.84 -12.87 -6.34
N PHE A 145 -18.16 -12.96 -6.05
CA PHE A 145 -18.66 -13.85 -5.02
C PHE A 145 -19.66 -14.89 -5.52
N LYS A 146 -20.18 -14.78 -6.75
CA LYS A 146 -21.17 -15.71 -7.29
C LYS A 146 -20.58 -16.81 -8.16
N ARG A 147 -21.17 -17.99 -8.04
CA ARG A 147 -20.79 -19.22 -8.74
C ARG A 147 -21.08 -19.22 -10.25
N ASP A 148 -21.98 -18.37 -10.72
CA ASP A 148 -22.40 -18.33 -12.14
C ASP A 148 -21.21 -18.23 -13.11
N SER A 149 -20.15 -17.52 -12.68
CA SER A 149 -18.92 -17.38 -13.47
C SER A 149 -18.17 -18.70 -13.66
N PHE A 150 -18.18 -19.58 -12.64
CA PHE A 150 -17.51 -20.88 -12.71
C PHE A 150 -18.20 -21.83 -13.69
N TYR A 151 -19.54 -21.91 -13.64
CA TYR A 151 -20.28 -22.74 -14.59
C TYR A 151 -20.20 -22.19 -16.01
N ALA A 152 -20.27 -20.90 -16.19
CA ALA A 152 -20.07 -20.28 -17.50
C ALA A 152 -18.71 -20.68 -18.09
N TYR A 153 -17.66 -20.69 -17.26
CA TYR A 153 -16.34 -21.18 -17.68
C TYR A 153 -16.35 -22.68 -18.02
N SER A 154 -16.91 -23.53 -17.16
CA SER A 154 -16.94 -24.97 -17.39
C SER A 154 -17.59 -25.35 -18.73
N ASN A 155 -18.59 -24.58 -19.17
CA ASN A 155 -19.25 -24.75 -20.45
C ASN A 155 -18.36 -24.38 -21.66
N THR A 156 -17.27 -23.65 -21.45
CA THR A 156 -16.33 -23.29 -22.54
C THR A 156 -15.22 -24.32 -22.74
N ILE A 157 -15.08 -25.29 -21.83
CA ILE A 157 -14.03 -26.32 -21.89
C ILE A 157 -14.30 -27.28 -23.04
N LYS A 158 -13.37 -27.39 -23.95
CA LYS A 158 -13.44 -28.31 -25.10
C LYS A 158 -13.02 -29.72 -24.71
N VAL A 159 -13.45 -30.69 -25.48
CA VAL A 159 -13.06 -32.10 -25.30
C VAL A 159 -11.53 -32.21 -25.34
N ASN A 160 -10.97 -32.85 -24.32
CA ASN A 160 -9.54 -33.06 -24.13
C ASN A 160 -8.68 -31.79 -23.97
N GLU A 161 -9.28 -30.70 -23.59
CA GLU A 161 -8.52 -29.48 -23.28
C GLU A 161 -7.60 -29.68 -22.07
N ILE A 162 -6.40 -29.12 -22.15
CA ILE A 162 -5.43 -29.12 -21.05
C ILE A 162 -5.53 -27.80 -20.32
N ILE A 163 -5.77 -27.88 -19.01
CA ILE A 163 -5.91 -26.71 -18.15
C ILE A 163 -4.75 -26.68 -17.17
N ASN A 164 -4.15 -25.51 -17.02
CA ASN A 164 -3.09 -25.31 -16.04
C ASN A 164 -3.70 -25.05 -14.65
N VAL A 165 -3.41 -25.94 -13.69
CA VAL A 165 -3.84 -25.86 -12.30
C VAL A 165 -2.61 -25.69 -11.43
N GLY A 166 -2.32 -24.46 -11.01
CA GLY A 166 -1.07 -24.15 -10.32
C GLY A 166 0.15 -24.45 -11.20
N SER A 167 1.00 -25.35 -10.78
CA SER A 167 2.18 -25.80 -11.54
C SER A 167 1.91 -27.05 -12.41
N TYR A 168 0.68 -27.55 -12.43
CA TYR A 168 0.31 -28.77 -13.13
C TYR A 168 -0.57 -28.50 -14.35
N ASN A 169 -0.35 -29.29 -15.40
CA ASN A 169 -1.23 -29.31 -16.57
C ASN A 169 -2.19 -30.50 -16.44
N VAL A 170 -3.49 -30.22 -16.33
CA VAL A 170 -4.53 -31.24 -16.15
C VAL A 170 -5.40 -31.29 -17.39
N LYS A 171 -5.66 -32.50 -17.90
CA LYS A 171 -6.49 -32.74 -19.05
C LYS A 171 -7.89 -33.18 -18.62
N PHE A 172 -8.91 -32.46 -19.08
CA PHE A 172 -10.31 -32.81 -18.85
C PHE A 172 -10.95 -33.29 -20.17
N LYS A 173 -11.86 -34.25 -20.07
CA LYS A 173 -12.62 -34.70 -21.23
C LYS A 173 -13.62 -33.66 -21.71
N ASN A 174 -14.21 -32.94 -20.78
CA ASN A 174 -15.18 -31.86 -21.03
C ASN A 174 -15.39 -31.01 -19.77
N GLY A 175 -16.25 -29.98 -19.86
CA GLY A 175 -16.56 -29.12 -18.74
C GLY A 175 -17.23 -29.82 -17.54
N ASN A 176 -18.00 -30.90 -17.78
CA ASN A 176 -18.60 -31.68 -16.69
C ASN A 176 -17.56 -32.44 -15.89
N ASP A 177 -16.51 -32.97 -16.54
CA ASP A 177 -15.41 -33.61 -15.85
C ASP A 177 -14.62 -32.59 -15.01
N PHE A 178 -14.46 -31.39 -15.50
CA PHE A 178 -13.87 -30.29 -14.74
C PHE A 178 -14.70 -29.96 -13.50
N VAL A 179 -16.03 -29.82 -13.64
CA VAL A 179 -16.93 -29.56 -12.50
C VAL A 179 -16.88 -30.71 -11.51
N ARG A 180 -16.99 -31.97 -12.00
CA ARG A 180 -16.94 -33.16 -11.15
C ARG A 180 -15.63 -33.26 -10.40
N TRP A 181 -14.50 -33.02 -11.06
CA TRP A 181 -13.20 -33.00 -10.43
C TRP A 181 -13.12 -31.97 -9.31
N PHE A 182 -13.64 -30.74 -9.53
CA PHE A 182 -13.75 -29.74 -8.48
C PHE A 182 -14.66 -30.17 -7.32
N GLU A 183 -15.73 -30.90 -7.59
CA GLU A 183 -16.67 -31.38 -6.57
C GLU A 183 -16.12 -32.60 -5.80
N GLU A 184 -15.52 -33.57 -6.47
CA GLU A 184 -15.02 -34.82 -5.89
C GLU A 184 -13.75 -34.63 -5.05
N ASN A 185 -12.89 -33.69 -5.44
CA ASN A 185 -11.65 -33.44 -4.72
C ASN A 185 -11.81 -32.43 -3.58
N ASN A 186 -13.03 -32.25 -3.08
CA ASN A 186 -13.34 -31.33 -1.98
C ASN A 186 -12.83 -29.91 -2.20
N ILE A 187 -12.65 -29.48 -3.45
CA ILE A 187 -12.45 -28.08 -3.79
C ILE A 187 -13.70 -27.26 -3.42
N ARG A 188 -14.73 -27.90 -2.85
CA ARG A 188 -15.73 -27.26 -1.96
C ARG A 188 -15.08 -26.43 -0.84
N GLN A 189 -13.81 -26.64 -0.56
CA GLN A 189 -13.04 -25.85 0.39
C GLN A 189 -12.68 -24.45 -0.14
N TYR A 190 -12.97 -24.14 -1.41
CA TYR A 190 -12.61 -22.87 -2.03
C TYR A 190 -13.79 -22.30 -2.81
N GLY A 191 -14.10 -21.04 -2.58
CA GLY A 191 -14.93 -20.25 -3.48
C GLY A 191 -14.11 -19.76 -4.68
N TYR A 192 -14.77 -19.46 -5.79
CA TYR A 192 -14.07 -19.06 -7.01
C TYR A 192 -14.60 -17.76 -7.56
N ASP A 193 -13.70 -17.06 -8.18
CA ASP A 193 -13.97 -15.90 -9.02
C ASP A 193 -13.28 -16.10 -10.36
N TYR A 194 -14.02 -15.84 -11.44
CA TYR A 194 -13.53 -16.06 -12.76
C TYR A 194 -13.84 -14.87 -13.67
N TRP A 195 -12.90 -14.49 -14.49
CA TRP A 195 -13.12 -13.54 -15.59
C TRP A 195 -12.33 -13.92 -16.84
N VAL A 196 -12.86 -13.55 -17.98
CA VAL A 196 -12.19 -13.71 -19.26
C VAL A 196 -11.39 -12.45 -19.56
N GLU A 197 -10.08 -12.59 -19.72
CA GLU A 197 -9.27 -11.55 -20.34
C GLU A 197 -9.23 -11.84 -21.85
N SER A 198 -9.91 -11.00 -22.66
CA SER A 198 -9.64 -10.97 -24.09
C SER A 198 -8.32 -10.23 -24.30
N ARG A 199 -7.37 -10.89 -24.94
CA ARG A 199 -6.16 -10.23 -25.43
C ARG A 199 -6.25 -10.12 -26.94
N ASP A 200 -6.02 -8.93 -27.44
CA ASP A 200 -5.85 -8.66 -28.86
C ASP A 200 -4.40 -8.84 -29.34
N ASP A 201 -3.46 -9.23 -28.46
CA ASP A 201 -2.03 -9.31 -28.75
C ASP A 201 -1.57 -10.77 -28.85
N ASP A 202 -1.54 -11.28 -30.07
CA ASP A 202 -1.32 -12.71 -30.39
C ASP A 202 0.15 -13.17 -30.43
N GLU A 203 1.14 -12.29 -30.34
CA GLU A 203 2.53 -12.66 -30.67
C GLU A 203 3.32 -13.36 -29.54
N GLU A 204 2.95 -13.21 -28.29
CA GLU A 204 3.72 -13.79 -27.16
C GLU A 204 3.36 -15.24 -26.79
N TYR A 205 2.43 -15.87 -27.48
CA TYR A 205 1.88 -17.18 -27.11
C TYR A 205 2.23 -18.35 -28.01
N SER A 206 3.02 -18.17 -29.07
CA SER A 206 3.47 -19.25 -29.95
C SER A 206 4.31 -20.31 -29.22
N GLY A 207 5.09 -19.94 -28.20
CA GLY A 207 5.87 -20.86 -27.40
C GLY A 207 5.06 -21.76 -26.44
N TYR A 208 3.84 -21.36 -26.07
CA TYR A 208 3.01 -22.12 -25.14
C TYR A 208 2.41 -23.39 -25.76
N ASN A 209 2.09 -23.35 -27.05
CA ASN A 209 1.58 -24.52 -27.77
C ASN A 209 2.62 -25.65 -27.89
N GLU A 210 3.89 -25.33 -27.90
CA GLU A 210 4.97 -26.34 -27.91
C GLU A 210 5.13 -27.04 -26.54
N GLN A 211 4.97 -26.31 -25.44
CA GLN A 211 5.01 -26.90 -24.08
C GLN A 211 3.84 -27.85 -23.81
N LEU A 212 2.69 -27.63 -24.44
CA LEU A 212 1.53 -28.51 -24.31
C LEU A 212 1.61 -29.78 -25.15
N LYS A 213 2.40 -29.81 -26.22
CA LYS A 213 2.56 -30.99 -27.08
C LYS A 213 3.15 -32.21 -26.36
N GLY A 214 3.84 -32.01 -25.25
CA GLY A 214 4.44 -33.08 -24.43
C GLY A 214 3.77 -33.31 -23.09
N ALA A 215 2.66 -32.62 -22.77
CA ALA A 215 2.02 -32.73 -21.46
C ALA A 215 1.50 -34.15 -21.22
N LYS A 216 2.05 -34.84 -20.19
CA LYS A 216 1.54 -36.12 -19.76
C LYS A 216 0.21 -35.93 -19.04
N TYR A 217 -0.68 -36.92 -19.20
CA TYR A 217 -1.88 -37.05 -18.41
C TYR A 217 -1.50 -37.16 -16.94
N LEU A 218 -1.95 -36.22 -16.12
CA LEU A 218 -1.77 -36.24 -14.67
C LEU A 218 -3.12 -36.59 -14.03
N GLU A 219 -3.15 -37.69 -13.30
CA GLU A 219 -4.24 -37.97 -12.37
C GLU A 219 -4.10 -36.98 -11.21
N VAL A 220 -5.15 -36.20 -10.94
CA VAL A 220 -5.10 -35.20 -9.87
C VAL A 220 -5.31 -35.91 -8.55
N THR A 221 -4.26 -36.02 -7.77
CA THR A 221 -4.25 -36.62 -6.45
C THR A 221 -4.48 -35.57 -5.36
N GLN A 222 -4.83 -36.03 -4.15
CA GLN A 222 -4.99 -35.16 -2.98
C GLN A 222 -3.69 -34.35 -2.71
N ASP A 223 -2.53 -34.95 -2.94
CA ASP A 223 -1.22 -34.30 -2.75
C ASP A 223 -1.03 -33.10 -3.68
N ILE A 224 -1.56 -33.17 -4.90
CA ILE A 224 -1.54 -32.05 -5.85
C ILE A 224 -2.41 -30.90 -5.32
N LEU A 225 -3.57 -31.20 -4.75
CA LEU A 225 -4.48 -30.21 -4.18
C LEU A 225 -3.88 -29.50 -2.97
N GLU A 226 -3.12 -30.21 -2.14
CA GLU A 226 -2.45 -29.64 -0.97
C GLU A 226 -1.30 -28.69 -1.34
N THR A 227 -0.73 -28.85 -2.53
CA THR A 227 0.32 -27.93 -3.05
C THR A 227 -0.23 -26.63 -3.62
N ILE A 228 -1.55 -26.54 -3.84
CA ILE A 228 -2.18 -25.30 -4.36
C ILE A 228 -2.23 -24.26 -3.24
N PRO A 229 -1.56 -23.12 -3.38
CA PRO A 229 -1.53 -22.11 -2.32
C PRO A 229 -2.92 -21.60 -1.99
N THR A 230 -3.25 -21.51 -0.71
CA THR A 230 -4.56 -21.10 -0.16
C THR A 230 -5.03 -19.67 -0.52
N LYS A 231 -4.43 -19.00 -1.48
CA LYS A 231 -4.82 -17.69 -2.06
C LYS A 231 -4.27 -17.55 -3.47
N SER A 232 -4.28 -18.57 -4.29
CA SER A 232 -3.74 -18.43 -5.65
C SER A 232 -4.81 -17.99 -6.64
N THR A 233 -4.40 -17.11 -7.53
CA THR A 233 -5.11 -16.90 -8.79
C THR A 233 -4.58 -17.94 -9.76
N MET A 234 -5.41 -18.88 -10.15
CA MET A 234 -5.06 -19.82 -11.22
C MET A 234 -5.24 -19.11 -12.57
N ASN A 235 -4.19 -19.13 -13.37
CA ASN A 235 -4.29 -18.76 -14.77
C ASN A 235 -4.64 -20.02 -15.54
N ILE A 236 -5.80 -20.02 -16.17
CA ILE A 236 -6.27 -21.10 -17.01
C ILE A 236 -6.21 -20.60 -18.44
N LYS A 237 -5.54 -21.34 -19.32
CA LYS A 237 -5.47 -21.02 -20.76
C LYS A 237 -6.25 -22.07 -21.54
N SER A 238 -7.14 -21.63 -22.41
CA SER A 238 -7.86 -22.47 -23.35
C SER A 238 -7.15 -22.55 -24.70
N HIS A 239 -7.54 -23.54 -25.52
CA HIS A 239 -7.05 -23.68 -26.90
C HIS A 239 -7.38 -22.46 -27.79
N ASP A 240 -8.38 -21.68 -27.42
CA ASP A 240 -8.80 -20.46 -28.14
C ASP A 240 -8.00 -19.23 -27.72
N GLN A 241 -6.87 -19.41 -27.03
CA GLN A 241 -5.98 -18.35 -26.53
C GLN A 241 -6.64 -17.44 -25.48
N LYS A 242 -7.86 -17.71 -25.07
CA LYS A 242 -8.51 -16.96 -24.00
C LYS A 242 -7.89 -17.31 -22.67
N LYS A 243 -7.48 -16.29 -21.92
CA LYS A 243 -6.90 -16.44 -20.59
C LYS A 243 -8.00 -16.28 -19.55
N TYR A 244 -8.18 -17.31 -18.75
CA TYR A 244 -9.11 -17.30 -17.64
C TYR A 244 -8.33 -17.22 -16.33
N ARG A 245 -8.82 -16.44 -15.40
CA ARG A 245 -8.27 -16.40 -14.03
C ARG A 245 -9.32 -16.93 -13.09
N LEU A 246 -8.97 -17.96 -12.34
CA LEU A 246 -9.78 -18.51 -11.28
C LEU A 246 -9.18 -18.11 -9.93
N ARG A 247 -9.91 -17.38 -9.14
CA ARG A 247 -9.52 -17.00 -7.79
C ARG A 247 -10.17 -17.97 -6.81
N MET A 248 -9.34 -18.65 -6.02
CA MET A 248 -9.82 -19.60 -5.02
C MET A 248 -9.78 -18.97 -3.63
N TYR A 249 -10.80 -19.27 -2.84
CA TYR A 249 -10.92 -18.86 -1.45
C TYR A 249 -11.04 -20.10 -0.57
N LYS A 250 -10.37 -20.06 0.59
CA LYS A 250 -10.39 -21.19 1.51
C LYS A 250 -11.81 -21.41 2.06
N TYR A 251 -12.23 -22.68 2.10
CA TYR A 251 -13.53 -23.07 2.68
C TYR A 251 -13.70 -22.53 4.10
N GLY A 252 -14.89 -22.05 4.43
CA GLY A 252 -15.19 -21.41 5.71
C GLY A 252 -14.59 -20.01 5.86
N GLN A 253 -13.88 -19.51 4.84
CA GLN A 253 -13.33 -18.17 4.88
C GLN A 253 -14.43 -17.12 4.77
N LYS A 254 -14.50 -16.22 5.75
CA LYS A 254 -15.44 -15.11 5.73
C LYS A 254 -15.12 -14.14 4.60
N ILE A 255 -16.15 -13.61 3.95
CA ILE A 255 -15.99 -12.63 2.87
C ILE A 255 -15.30 -11.38 3.36
N PHE A 256 -15.66 -10.91 4.54
CA PHE A 256 -15.04 -9.75 5.13
C PHE A 256 -14.04 -10.16 6.22
N PRO A 257 -12.87 -9.57 6.29
CA PRO A 257 -12.30 -8.46 5.51
C PRO A 257 -11.54 -8.88 4.24
N VAL A 258 -11.50 -10.14 3.89
CA VAL A 258 -10.76 -10.62 2.70
C VAL A 258 -11.31 -10.00 1.43
N GLY A 259 -12.64 -9.93 1.31
CA GLY A 259 -13.32 -9.26 0.22
C GLY A 259 -12.99 -7.77 0.12
N LEU A 260 -12.67 -7.10 1.23
CA LEU A 260 -12.27 -5.69 1.21
C LEU A 260 -11.04 -5.44 0.34
N LYS A 261 -10.10 -6.38 0.29
CA LYS A 261 -8.92 -6.25 -0.58
C LYS A 261 -9.31 -6.32 -2.06
N ALA A 262 -10.24 -7.18 -2.43
CA ALA A 262 -10.75 -7.26 -3.80
C ALA A 262 -11.52 -6.00 -4.18
N PHE A 263 -12.32 -5.47 -3.29
CA PHE A 263 -12.99 -4.18 -3.42
C PHE A 263 -12.02 -3.06 -3.71
N ARG A 264 -10.95 -2.92 -2.91
CA ARG A 264 -9.91 -1.90 -3.05
C ARG A 264 -9.29 -1.89 -4.44
N VAL A 265 -8.92 -3.06 -4.94
CA VAL A 265 -8.19 -3.17 -6.21
C VAL A 265 -9.10 -2.85 -7.40
N SER A 266 -10.40 -3.15 -7.29
CA SER A 266 -11.31 -3.08 -8.43
C SER A 266 -12.04 -1.74 -8.57
N TRP A 267 -12.21 -0.97 -7.50
CA TRP A 267 -13.13 0.18 -7.50
C TRP A 267 -12.61 1.49 -6.97
N CYS A 268 -11.68 1.40 -6.03
CA CYS A 268 -11.09 2.59 -5.44
C CYS A 268 -9.60 2.53 -5.55
N GLN A 269 -9.00 3.49 -6.20
CA GLN A 269 -7.64 3.81 -5.81
C GLN A 269 -7.71 4.35 -4.38
N TYR A 270 -6.79 3.91 -3.55
CA TYR A 270 -6.66 4.38 -2.17
C TYR A 270 -5.22 4.84 -1.96
N ALA A 271 -5.09 5.80 -1.08
CA ALA A 271 -3.79 6.26 -0.65
C ALA A 271 -2.96 5.09 -0.09
N VAL A 272 -1.70 5.07 -0.40
CA VAL A 272 -0.76 4.03 0.03
C VAL A 272 0.22 4.65 1.01
N ASN A 273 0.39 4.00 2.16
CA ASN A 273 1.37 4.44 3.14
C ASN A 273 2.79 4.35 2.57
N PHE A 274 3.64 5.29 2.93
CA PHE A 274 5.05 5.22 2.59
C PHE A 274 5.66 3.93 3.19
N PRO A 275 6.42 3.13 2.41
CA PRO A 275 6.94 1.85 2.89
C PRO A 275 7.94 2.03 4.02
N PRO A 276 7.72 1.45 5.21
CA PRO A 276 8.61 1.62 6.37
C PRO A 276 10.03 1.15 6.11
N LEU A 277 10.19 0.07 5.33
CA LEU A 277 11.51 -0.46 5.00
C LEU A 277 12.32 0.49 4.11
N THR A 278 11.66 1.17 3.16
CA THR A 278 12.33 2.23 2.38
C THR A 278 12.76 3.37 3.28
N ALA A 279 11.91 3.81 4.21
CA ALA A 279 12.26 4.87 5.16
C ALA A 279 13.49 4.48 6.01
N LYS A 280 13.48 3.25 6.58
CA LYS A 280 14.63 2.70 7.32
C LYS A 280 15.91 2.76 6.49
N LEU A 281 15.87 2.29 5.24
CA LEU A 281 17.02 2.30 4.34
C LEU A 281 17.54 3.71 4.09
N LEU A 282 16.65 4.67 3.85
CA LEU A 282 17.03 6.06 3.60
C LEU A 282 17.67 6.69 4.83
N TYR A 283 17.09 6.49 6.02
CA TYR A 283 17.68 6.99 7.27
C TYR A 283 19.09 6.43 7.47
N GLU A 284 19.27 5.12 7.40
CA GLU A 284 20.58 4.49 7.59
C GLU A 284 21.61 4.90 6.53
N LYS A 285 21.19 5.05 5.26
CA LYS A 285 22.06 5.41 4.15
C LYS A 285 22.56 6.85 4.25
N PHE A 286 21.64 7.80 4.46
CA PHE A 286 21.95 9.23 4.38
C PHE A 286 22.45 9.83 5.70
N THR A 287 22.40 9.08 6.80
CA THR A 287 22.96 9.51 8.09
C THR A 287 24.20 8.72 8.53
N LYS A 288 24.69 7.78 7.71
CA LYS A 288 25.83 6.90 8.05
C LYS A 288 27.13 7.65 8.39
N HIS A 289 27.27 8.89 7.92
CA HIS A 289 28.42 9.74 8.15
C HIS A 289 28.31 10.56 9.44
N VAL A 290 27.12 10.62 10.05
CA VAL A 290 26.88 11.36 11.28
C VAL A 290 27.49 10.61 12.46
N LYS A 291 28.45 11.24 13.11
CA LYS A 291 29.21 10.70 14.24
C LYS A 291 29.53 11.82 15.24
N ASN A 292 30.06 11.46 16.41
CA ASN A 292 30.52 12.38 17.43
C ASN A 292 29.43 13.32 17.98
N GLN A 293 28.22 12.81 18.09
CA GLN A 293 27.07 13.47 18.74
C GLN A 293 26.22 12.43 19.46
N ASP A 294 25.33 12.88 20.35
CA ASP A 294 24.54 11.96 21.20
C ASP A 294 23.44 11.24 20.42
N ARG A 295 22.91 11.88 19.38
CA ARG A 295 21.81 11.33 18.56
C ARG A 295 21.79 11.92 17.15
N ILE A 296 21.25 11.18 16.20
CA ILE A 296 20.91 11.67 14.86
C ILE A 296 19.51 12.27 14.91
N VAL A 297 19.31 13.49 14.44
CA VAL A 297 18.01 14.14 14.42
C VAL A 297 17.50 14.19 12.98
N VAL A 298 16.37 13.52 12.72
CA VAL A 298 15.71 13.52 11.40
C VAL A 298 14.35 14.18 11.48
N TYR A 299 14.02 15.01 10.48
CA TYR A 299 12.74 15.71 10.41
C TYR A 299 11.87 15.23 9.25
N ASP A 300 10.62 14.95 9.55
CA ASP A 300 9.57 14.59 8.60
C ASP A 300 8.45 15.64 8.61
N PRO A 301 8.42 16.57 7.64
CA PRO A 301 7.41 17.62 7.54
C PRO A 301 5.96 17.16 7.37
N SER A 302 5.73 15.89 7.05
CA SER A 302 4.37 15.36 6.81
C SER A 302 4.30 13.89 7.22
N SER A 303 4.14 13.61 8.50
CA SER A 303 4.26 12.27 9.10
C SER A 303 3.30 11.22 8.52
N GLY A 304 2.16 11.65 7.98
CA GLY A 304 1.22 10.82 7.22
C GLY A 304 0.63 9.65 8.04
N TRP A 305 0.79 8.41 7.59
CA TRP A 305 0.23 7.23 8.25
C TRP A 305 1.28 6.35 8.94
N GLY A 306 2.30 6.95 9.53
CA GLY A 306 3.25 6.27 10.40
C GLY A 306 4.27 5.37 9.70
N GLY A 307 4.31 5.29 8.38
CA GLY A 307 5.31 4.47 7.68
C GLY A 307 6.74 4.95 7.91
N ARG A 308 6.95 6.27 7.91
CA ARG A 308 8.28 6.86 8.08
C ARG A 308 8.76 6.84 9.53
N ILE A 309 7.88 7.12 10.50
CA ILE A 309 8.25 6.97 11.91
C ILE A 309 8.53 5.50 12.27
N LEU A 310 7.77 4.54 11.73
CA LEU A 310 8.05 3.12 11.92
C LEU A 310 9.43 2.74 11.35
N GLY A 311 9.77 3.26 10.17
CA GLY A 311 11.10 3.11 9.58
C GLY A 311 12.20 3.68 10.47
N ALA A 312 11.95 4.85 11.09
CA ALA A 312 12.88 5.47 12.04
C ALA A 312 13.07 4.61 13.30
N MET A 313 11.97 4.10 13.89
CA MET A 313 12.07 3.21 15.06
C MET A 313 12.81 1.91 14.75
N ALA A 314 12.71 1.40 13.53
CA ALA A 314 13.40 0.20 13.07
C ALA A 314 14.84 0.46 12.58
N SER A 315 15.30 1.69 12.49
CA SER A 315 16.62 2.03 11.98
C SER A 315 17.74 1.60 12.93
N ARG A 316 18.83 1.07 12.35
CA ARG A 316 20.05 0.64 13.03
C ARG A 316 21.20 1.55 12.61
N THR A 317 21.28 2.69 13.24
CA THR A 317 22.31 3.71 13.02
C THR A 317 23.47 3.56 14.04
N SER A 318 24.60 4.23 13.80
CA SER A 318 25.78 4.16 14.69
C SER A 318 25.53 4.75 16.08
N ILE A 319 24.58 5.67 16.19
CA ILE A 319 24.12 6.33 17.41
C ILE A 319 22.58 6.43 17.34
N PRO A 320 21.86 6.62 18.46
CA PRO A 320 20.40 6.66 18.46
C PRO A 320 19.83 7.68 17.48
N LEU A 321 18.72 7.33 16.82
CA LEU A 321 17.98 8.23 15.95
C LEU A 321 16.83 8.88 16.71
N HIS A 322 16.67 10.18 16.56
CA HIS A 322 15.54 10.96 17.05
C HIS A 322 14.70 11.45 15.86
N TYR A 323 13.46 10.96 15.78
CA TYR A 323 12.52 11.35 14.73
C TYR A 323 11.68 12.54 15.21
N VAL A 324 11.68 13.62 14.44
CA VAL A 324 10.81 14.78 14.63
C VAL A 324 9.80 14.80 13.51
N GLY A 325 8.51 14.77 13.84
CA GLY A 325 7.45 14.72 12.85
C GLY A 325 6.41 15.82 13.02
N THR A 326 5.87 16.31 11.91
CA THR A 326 4.72 17.23 11.90
C THR A 326 3.55 16.62 11.13
N ASP A 327 2.34 16.78 11.65
CA ASP A 327 1.09 16.44 10.96
C ASP A 327 -0.08 17.17 11.61
N PRO A 328 -0.87 18.00 10.88
CA PRO A 328 -1.97 18.75 11.44
C PRO A 328 -3.23 17.91 11.70
N ASN A 329 -3.25 16.63 11.26
CA ASN A 329 -4.47 15.84 11.24
C ASN A 329 -4.91 15.40 12.64
N THR A 330 -6.01 15.99 13.12
CA THR A 330 -6.63 15.71 14.42
C THR A 330 -7.19 14.29 14.52
N ASP A 331 -7.49 13.62 13.39
CA ASP A 331 -7.91 12.21 13.37
C ASP A 331 -6.81 11.25 13.90
N HIS A 332 -5.58 11.74 13.99
CA HIS A 332 -4.44 11.01 14.54
C HIS A 332 -4.19 11.28 16.03
N THR A 333 -4.97 12.17 16.63
CA THR A 333 -4.92 12.47 18.07
C THR A 333 -5.69 11.41 18.85
N ILE A 334 -5.17 11.05 20.01
CA ILE A 334 -5.82 10.13 20.95
C ILE A 334 -6.07 10.90 22.24
N ASP A 335 -7.33 10.99 22.64
CA ASP A 335 -7.68 11.53 23.95
C ASP A 335 -7.40 10.45 25.01
N GLY A 336 -6.36 10.66 25.80
CA GLY A 336 -5.92 9.75 26.84
C GLY A 336 -6.74 9.82 28.13
N GLY A 337 -7.68 10.76 28.25
CA GLY A 337 -8.35 11.09 29.50
C GLY A 337 -7.42 11.77 30.50
N GLY A 338 -7.98 12.60 31.41
CA GLY A 338 -7.18 13.27 32.45
C GLY A 338 -6.22 14.37 31.97
N GLY A 339 -6.39 14.87 30.74
CA GLY A 339 -5.62 16.01 30.21
C GLY A 339 -4.30 15.62 29.51
N THR A 340 -4.01 14.33 29.33
CA THR A 340 -2.90 13.87 28.51
C THR A 340 -3.39 13.55 27.09
N THR A 341 -2.82 14.22 26.11
CA THR A 341 -3.07 13.95 24.68
C THR A 341 -1.90 13.15 24.13
N SER A 342 -2.17 11.99 23.57
CA SER A 342 -1.21 11.22 22.78
C SER A 342 -1.61 11.21 21.32
N THR A 343 -0.73 10.72 20.45
CA THR A 343 -1.01 10.55 19.03
C THR A 343 -0.88 9.08 18.64
N LYS A 344 -1.49 8.70 17.53
CA LYS A 344 -1.29 7.36 16.95
C LYS A 344 0.17 7.11 16.57
N TYR A 345 0.93 8.16 16.33
CA TYR A 345 2.38 8.07 16.08
C TYR A 345 3.14 7.67 17.34
N SER A 346 2.81 8.28 18.49
CA SER A 346 3.41 7.93 19.78
C SER A 346 3.07 6.50 20.18
N ASP A 347 1.79 6.13 20.08
CA ASP A 347 1.36 4.76 20.40
C ASP A 347 2.08 3.71 19.55
N LEU A 348 2.19 3.96 18.25
CA LEU A 348 2.93 3.09 17.32
C LEU A 348 4.41 3.00 17.72
N ALA A 349 5.05 4.13 17.95
CA ALA A 349 6.48 4.18 18.26
C ALA A 349 6.81 3.50 19.59
N ASP A 350 6.03 3.77 20.64
CA ASP A 350 6.19 3.16 21.96
C ASP A 350 5.96 1.66 21.93
N PHE A 351 4.92 1.21 21.23
CA PHE A 351 4.65 -0.21 21.05
C PHE A 351 5.84 -0.95 20.42
N TYR A 352 6.38 -0.44 19.31
CA TYR A 352 7.46 -1.12 18.62
C TYR A 352 8.81 -0.96 19.30
N ASN A 353 9.08 0.15 19.99
CA ASN A 353 10.26 0.29 20.84
C ASN A 353 10.22 -0.70 22.00
N SER A 354 9.06 -0.90 22.63
CA SER A 354 8.91 -1.90 23.69
C SER A 354 9.15 -3.31 23.16
N ALA A 355 8.61 -3.63 21.98
CA ALA A 355 8.80 -4.92 21.32
C ALA A 355 10.25 -5.20 20.93
N LYS A 356 11.01 -4.16 20.57
CA LYS A 356 12.44 -4.23 20.28
C LYS A 356 13.25 -4.62 21.51
N ASN A 357 12.92 -4.04 22.65
CA ASN A 357 13.67 -4.18 23.89
C ASN A 357 13.31 -5.47 24.67
N GLU A 358 12.31 -6.23 24.24
CA GLU A 358 11.97 -7.51 24.85
C GLU A 358 13.14 -8.51 24.81
N GLY A 359 13.75 -8.76 25.97
CA GLY A 359 14.84 -9.73 26.13
C GLY A 359 16.25 -9.21 25.85
N VAL A 360 16.41 -7.89 25.66
CA VAL A 360 17.73 -7.26 25.42
C VAL A 360 17.98 -6.18 26.47
N LEU A 361 19.07 -6.34 27.24
CA LEU A 361 19.35 -5.50 28.42
C LEU A 361 19.93 -4.10 28.11
N PHE A 362 20.38 -3.78 26.90
CA PHE A 362 21.06 -2.50 26.59
C PHE A 362 20.98 -2.12 25.11
N GLU A 363 19.80 -2.22 24.50
CA GLU A 363 19.67 -1.75 23.12
C GLU A 363 19.38 -0.23 23.07
N GLN A 364 20.08 0.49 22.19
CA GLN A 364 19.83 1.90 21.96
C GLN A 364 18.41 2.09 21.43
N SER A 365 17.56 2.79 22.16
CA SER A 365 16.20 3.11 21.72
C SER A 365 16.23 4.36 20.86
N ASN A 366 15.68 4.26 19.64
CA ASN A 366 15.33 5.43 18.85
C ASN A 366 14.19 6.18 19.54
N THR A 367 14.19 7.50 19.43
CA THR A 367 13.22 8.36 20.11
C THR A 367 12.45 9.20 19.08
N TYR A 368 11.39 9.86 19.53
CA TYR A 368 10.57 10.68 18.64
C TYR A 368 9.99 11.89 19.37
N GLU A 369 9.62 12.91 18.58
CA GLU A 369 8.75 14.02 18.98
C GLU A 369 7.79 14.34 17.84
N ILE A 370 6.50 14.58 18.17
CA ILE A 370 5.45 14.84 17.20
C ILE A 370 4.78 16.17 17.51
N PHE A 371 4.75 17.03 16.49
CA PHE A 371 4.06 18.30 16.53
C PHE A 371 2.76 18.19 15.71
N GLN A 372 1.63 18.38 16.37
CA GLN A 372 0.32 18.38 15.70
C GLN A 372 0.03 19.74 15.03
N LEU A 373 0.91 20.09 14.11
CA LEU A 373 0.89 21.36 13.37
C LEU A 373 1.19 21.10 11.89
N GLY A 374 0.74 22.00 11.04
CA GLY A 374 1.18 22.03 9.65
C GLY A 374 2.65 22.45 9.56
N SER A 375 3.41 21.80 8.68
CA SER A 375 4.83 22.09 8.50
C SER A 375 5.12 23.53 8.03
N GLU A 376 4.14 24.17 7.41
CA GLU A 376 4.23 25.57 6.96
C GLU A 376 4.21 26.59 8.10
N VAL A 377 3.76 26.19 9.29
CA VAL A 377 3.66 27.06 10.48
C VAL A 377 4.46 26.55 11.69
N VAL A 378 5.02 25.35 11.63
CA VAL A 378 5.68 24.72 12.78
C VAL A 378 6.86 25.53 13.32
N ARG A 379 7.51 26.32 12.49
CA ARG A 379 8.64 27.20 12.91
C ARG A 379 8.23 28.25 13.94
N ASP A 380 6.93 28.51 14.11
CA ASP A 380 6.42 29.46 15.09
C ASP A 380 6.25 28.83 16.49
N ASP A 381 6.35 27.49 16.58
CA ASP A 381 6.31 26.75 17.84
C ASP A 381 7.67 26.83 18.56
N SER A 382 7.64 27.27 19.83
CA SER A 382 8.86 27.48 20.62
C SER A 382 9.65 26.19 20.89
N SER A 383 8.96 25.06 21.03
CA SER A 383 9.60 23.75 21.22
C SER A 383 10.28 23.29 19.93
N PHE A 384 9.62 23.48 18.78
CA PHE A 384 10.20 23.16 17.49
C PHE A 384 11.43 24.03 17.16
N GLN A 385 11.44 25.28 17.60
CA GLN A 385 12.58 26.19 17.40
C GLN A 385 13.90 25.64 18.00
N THR A 386 13.82 24.77 19.00
CA THR A 386 15.01 24.11 19.57
C THR A 386 15.77 23.22 18.57
N TYR A 387 15.12 22.84 17.46
CA TYR A 387 15.71 22.04 16.39
C TYR A 387 16.42 22.89 15.32
N LYS A 388 16.40 24.21 15.43
CA LYS A 388 16.99 25.10 14.41
C LYS A 388 18.48 24.85 14.26
N GLY A 389 18.90 24.49 13.03
CA GLY A 389 20.30 24.27 12.69
C GLY A 389 20.91 22.98 13.29
N ILE A 390 20.10 22.05 13.80
CA ILE A 390 20.61 20.79 14.37
C ILE A 390 20.04 19.53 13.68
N LEU A 391 19.21 19.67 12.66
CA LEU A 391 18.71 18.52 11.91
C LEU A 391 19.83 17.89 11.08
N ASP A 392 19.97 16.59 11.16
CA ASP A 392 20.95 15.81 10.40
C ASP A 392 20.41 15.29 9.07
N MET A 393 19.09 15.26 8.93
CA MET A 393 18.43 14.87 7.70
C MET A 393 16.98 15.39 7.70
N VAL A 394 16.50 15.79 6.55
CA VAL A 394 15.07 15.99 6.31
C VAL A 394 14.62 14.94 5.30
N PHE A 395 13.49 14.27 5.58
CA PHE A 395 12.89 13.33 4.65
C PHE A 395 11.39 13.29 4.80
N THR A 396 10.66 13.51 3.70
CA THR A 396 9.21 13.39 3.67
C THR A 396 8.66 13.00 2.30
N SER A 397 7.41 12.58 2.29
CA SER A 397 6.50 12.55 1.14
C SER A 397 5.35 13.49 1.47
N PRO A 398 5.38 14.74 0.96
CA PRO A 398 4.37 15.75 1.30
C PRO A 398 3.05 15.47 0.60
N PRO A 399 1.96 16.15 0.98
CA PRO A 399 0.71 16.14 0.20
C PRO A 399 0.94 16.59 -1.24
N TYR A 400 0.30 15.92 -2.20
CA TYR A 400 0.36 16.29 -3.63
C TYR A 400 -0.77 17.24 -3.98
N PHE A 401 -0.81 18.41 -3.34
CA PHE A 401 -1.88 19.39 -3.40
C PHE A 401 -3.23 18.77 -3.01
N ALA A 402 -4.26 18.90 -3.84
CA ALA A 402 -5.60 18.33 -3.62
C ALA A 402 -5.79 16.95 -4.28
N LYS A 403 -4.70 16.24 -4.60
CA LYS A 403 -4.74 14.90 -5.17
C LYS A 403 -5.42 13.90 -4.25
N GLU A 404 -5.18 14.04 -2.97
CA GLU A 404 -5.70 13.20 -1.91
C GLU A 404 -6.35 14.07 -0.83
N ALA A 405 -7.60 13.77 -0.51
CA ALA A 405 -8.32 14.40 0.60
C ALA A 405 -8.22 13.48 1.81
N TYR A 406 -7.31 13.82 2.72
CA TYR A 406 -6.97 12.97 3.87
C TYR A 406 -7.98 13.06 5.00
N SER A 407 -8.56 14.25 5.21
CA SER A 407 -9.46 14.54 6.33
C SER A 407 -10.36 15.72 5.98
N GLU A 408 -11.46 15.86 6.71
CA GLU A 408 -12.33 17.05 6.65
C GLU A 408 -11.79 18.21 7.51
N ASP A 409 -10.68 18.02 8.20
CA ASP A 409 -10.06 19.02 9.06
C ASP A 409 -9.66 20.28 8.25
N PRO A 410 -10.06 21.49 8.69
CA PRO A 410 -9.74 22.73 8.01
C PRO A 410 -8.23 23.07 7.99
N THR A 411 -7.43 22.42 8.83
CA THR A 411 -5.97 22.59 8.85
C THR A 411 -5.25 21.89 7.70
N GLN A 412 -5.95 21.06 6.92
CA GLN A 412 -5.39 20.43 5.73
C GLN A 412 -4.91 21.47 4.71
N SER A 413 -3.70 21.32 4.19
CA SER A 413 -3.05 22.32 3.33
C SER A 413 -3.90 22.71 2.12
N TYR A 414 -4.54 21.74 1.46
CA TYR A 414 -5.39 22.00 0.28
C TYR A 414 -6.70 22.74 0.63
N LYS A 415 -7.14 22.69 1.91
CA LYS A 415 -8.30 23.46 2.39
C LYS A 415 -7.92 24.86 2.81
N LYS A 416 -6.74 25.03 3.44
CA LYS A 416 -6.20 26.35 3.82
C LYS A 416 -5.86 27.19 2.61
N PHE A 417 -5.29 26.59 1.58
CA PHE A 417 -4.78 27.29 0.40
C PHE A 417 -5.56 26.86 -0.85
N THR A 418 -6.49 27.70 -1.28
CA THR A 418 -7.35 27.44 -2.43
C THR A 418 -6.60 27.71 -3.74
N GLY A 419 -6.45 26.67 -4.57
CA GLY A 419 -5.70 26.75 -5.83
C GLY A 419 -4.22 26.42 -5.68
N TYR A 420 -3.65 25.93 -6.78
CA TYR A 420 -2.29 25.41 -6.77
C TYR A 420 -1.22 26.45 -6.43
N ASP A 421 -1.31 27.67 -7.00
CA ASP A 421 -0.34 28.71 -6.74
C ASP A 421 -0.38 29.18 -5.28
N ALA A 422 -1.57 29.33 -4.71
CA ALA A 422 -1.74 29.67 -3.29
C ALA A 422 -1.18 28.56 -2.39
N TRP A 423 -1.39 27.31 -2.74
CA TRP A 423 -0.83 26.16 -2.01
C TRP A 423 0.70 26.10 -2.14
N ARG A 424 1.24 26.35 -3.33
CA ARG A 424 2.68 26.39 -3.55
C ARG A 424 3.36 27.44 -2.68
N GLU A 425 2.82 28.67 -2.64
CA GLU A 425 3.41 29.77 -1.87
C GLU A 425 3.05 29.72 -0.37
N GLY A 426 1.87 29.19 0.01
CA GLY A 426 1.42 29.16 1.39
C GLY A 426 1.78 27.89 2.17
N PHE A 427 2.00 26.78 1.48
CA PHE A 427 2.35 25.50 2.10
C PHE A 427 3.72 24.99 1.65
N LEU A 428 3.92 24.76 0.34
CA LEU A 428 5.11 24.08 -0.16
C LEU A 428 6.37 24.90 0.14
N ARG A 429 6.36 26.19 -0.22
CA ARG A 429 7.53 27.07 0.00
C ARG A 429 7.89 27.22 1.48
N PRO A 430 6.99 27.60 2.41
CA PRO A 430 7.34 27.73 3.83
C PRO A 430 7.81 26.42 4.45
N THR A 431 7.25 25.28 4.03
CA THR A 431 7.71 23.95 4.48
C THR A 431 9.17 23.70 4.07
N LEU A 432 9.51 23.97 2.81
CA LEU A 432 10.88 23.79 2.30
C LEU A 432 11.86 24.81 2.91
N GLU A 433 11.44 26.05 3.10
CA GLU A 433 12.25 27.08 3.80
C GLU A 433 12.59 26.64 5.22
N THR A 434 11.60 26.19 5.98
CA THR A 434 11.79 25.66 7.34
C THR A 434 12.73 24.44 7.33
N ALA A 435 12.51 23.52 6.41
CA ALA A 435 13.34 22.31 6.28
C ALA A 435 14.82 22.67 6.00
N VAL A 436 15.09 23.63 5.09
CA VAL A 436 16.45 24.05 4.74
C VAL A 436 17.07 24.87 5.87
N GLU A 437 16.33 25.78 6.48
CA GLU A 437 16.82 26.62 7.59
C GLU A 437 17.28 25.76 8.78
N TYR A 438 16.50 24.73 9.13
CA TYR A 438 16.76 23.88 10.30
C TYR A 438 17.78 22.78 10.05
N LEU A 439 18.01 22.41 8.78
CA LEU A 439 19.01 21.42 8.38
C LEU A 439 20.42 21.98 8.58
N ARG A 440 21.31 21.19 9.18
CA ARG A 440 22.74 21.50 9.25
C ARG A 440 23.36 21.55 7.85
N ASN A 441 24.47 22.27 7.72
CA ASN A 441 25.33 22.14 6.54
C ASN A 441 25.93 20.74 6.46
N ASP A 442 26.39 20.34 5.28
CA ASP A 442 26.91 18.98 5.00
C ASP A 442 25.89 17.87 5.29
N ARG A 443 24.60 18.14 5.02
CA ARG A 443 23.50 17.22 5.26
C ARG A 443 22.55 17.15 4.08
N TYR A 444 21.68 16.14 4.10
CA TYR A 444 20.78 15.81 3.01
C TYR A 444 19.32 16.12 3.33
N LEU A 445 18.62 16.60 2.31
CA LEU A 445 17.17 16.69 2.25
C LEU A 445 16.67 15.78 1.15
N LEU A 446 15.77 14.85 1.52
CA LEU A 446 15.14 13.90 0.61
C LEU A 446 13.66 14.26 0.46
N TRP A 447 13.23 14.41 -0.79
CA TRP A 447 11.89 14.88 -1.11
C TRP A 447 11.21 13.90 -2.06
N ASN A 448 10.24 13.12 -1.55
CA ASN A 448 9.48 12.17 -2.35
C ASN A 448 8.23 12.84 -2.90
N ILE A 449 8.27 13.23 -4.14
CA ILE A 449 7.15 13.87 -4.85
C ILE A 449 7.18 13.50 -6.32
N ALA A 450 6.00 13.45 -6.94
CA ALA A 450 5.86 13.28 -8.38
C ALA A 450 4.81 14.24 -8.93
N ASP A 451 4.96 14.60 -10.22
CA ASP A 451 3.93 15.37 -10.91
C ASP A 451 2.58 14.69 -10.84
N ALA A 452 1.55 15.42 -10.50
CA ALA A 452 0.21 14.89 -10.30
C ALA A 452 -0.80 15.50 -11.27
N LYS A 453 -1.65 14.65 -11.84
CA LYS A 453 -2.77 15.12 -12.64
C LYS A 453 -3.91 15.55 -11.72
N PHE A 454 -4.36 16.79 -11.88
CA PHE A 454 -5.52 17.36 -11.19
C PHE A 454 -6.50 17.94 -12.22
N GLY A 455 -7.67 17.32 -12.36
CA GLY A 455 -8.58 17.66 -13.44
C GLY A 455 -7.97 17.39 -14.82
N ALA A 456 -7.89 18.42 -15.65
CA ALA A 456 -7.24 18.38 -16.96
C ALA A 456 -5.74 18.69 -16.90
N ASP A 457 -5.28 19.34 -15.84
CA ASP A 457 -3.94 19.90 -15.70
C ASP A 457 -2.95 18.91 -15.08
N MET A 458 -1.69 19.02 -15.50
CA MET A 458 -0.56 18.36 -14.84
C MET A 458 0.12 19.39 -13.95
N LEU A 459 0.09 19.16 -12.65
CA LEU A 459 0.74 20.02 -11.66
C LEU A 459 2.24 19.73 -11.64
N PRO A 460 3.11 20.76 -11.83
CA PRO A 460 4.56 20.57 -11.95
C PRO A 460 5.24 20.50 -10.56
N LEU A 461 4.78 19.61 -9.70
CA LEU A 461 5.22 19.49 -8.31
C LEU A 461 6.72 19.17 -8.19
N GLU A 462 7.24 18.34 -9.11
CA GLU A 462 8.67 17.99 -9.16
C GLU A 462 9.52 19.24 -9.44
N LYS A 463 9.13 19.99 -10.48
CA LYS A 463 9.85 21.20 -10.90
C LYS A 463 9.78 22.28 -9.83
N ASP A 464 8.59 22.59 -9.31
CA ASP A 464 8.41 23.66 -8.34
C ASP A 464 9.17 23.38 -7.03
N SER A 465 9.14 22.12 -6.56
CA SER A 465 9.94 21.72 -5.39
C SER A 465 11.44 21.89 -5.63
N LYS A 466 11.92 21.49 -6.81
CA LYS A 466 13.32 21.63 -7.18
C LYS A 466 13.75 23.09 -7.27
N ASP A 467 12.97 23.92 -7.97
CA ASP A 467 13.26 25.34 -8.15
C ASP A 467 13.34 26.07 -6.79
N ILE A 468 12.41 25.77 -5.88
CA ILE A 468 12.41 26.35 -4.53
C ILE A 468 13.69 25.92 -3.78
N LEU A 469 14.01 24.62 -3.73
CA LEU A 469 15.17 24.12 -3.00
C LEU A 469 16.51 24.66 -3.56
N GLU A 470 16.65 24.73 -4.89
CA GLU A 470 17.83 25.32 -5.54
C GLU A 470 17.93 26.82 -5.24
N SER A 471 16.80 27.55 -5.20
CA SER A 471 16.80 28.99 -4.81
C SER A 471 17.21 29.21 -3.35
N LEU A 472 17.04 28.20 -2.48
CA LEU A 472 17.46 28.22 -1.09
C LEU A 472 18.92 27.74 -0.91
N GLY A 473 19.68 27.55 -1.99
CA GLY A 473 21.08 27.14 -1.97
C GLY A 473 21.33 25.65 -1.86
N MET A 474 20.30 24.82 -1.97
CA MET A 474 20.47 23.36 -1.98
C MET A 474 21.01 22.88 -3.31
N GLN A 475 21.89 21.89 -3.28
CA GLN A 475 22.46 21.26 -4.48
C GLN A 475 21.72 19.95 -4.78
N PHE A 476 21.14 19.85 -5.96
CA PHE A 476 20.57 18.60 -6.44
C PHE A 476 21.65 17.53 -6.69
N LYS A 477 21.48 16.34 -6.12
CA LYS A 477 22.46 15.23 -6.19
C LYS A 477 21.96 14.01 -6.98
N GLY A 478 20.70 13.99 -7.37
CA GLY A 478 20.12 12.88 -8.12
C GLY A 478 18.81 12.39 -7.54
N VAL A 479 18.38 11.22 -7.97
CA VAL A 479 17.09 10.61 -7.59
C VAL A 479 17.33 9.20 -7.10
N VAL A 480 16.80 8.89 -5.93
CA VAL A 480 16.60 7.49 -5.51
C VAL A 480 15.25 7.02 -6.06
N LYS A 481 15.26 5.89 -6.75
CA LYS A 481 14.12 5.32 -7.45
C LYS A 481 13.41 4.30 -6.57
N MET A 482 12.28 4.68 -5.98
CA MET A 482 11.45 3.76 -5.20
C MET A 482 10.59 2.94 -6.16
N ALA A 483 11.00 1.69 -6.42
CA ALA A 483 10.29 0.80 -7.33
C ALA A 483 8.92 0.44 -6.78
N LEU A 484 7.88 0.64 -7.58
CA LEU A 484 6.50 0.32 -7.26
C LEU A 484 6.21 -1.16 -7.54
N ALA A 485 5.26 -1.73 -6.81
CA ALA A 485 4.76 -3.07 -7.11
C ALA A 485 4.18 -3.12 -8.53
N GLN A 486 4.48 -4.19 -9.25
CA GLN A 486 3.93 -4.40 -10.59
C GLN A 486 2.41 -4.54 -10.51
N MET A 487 1.71 -3.64 -11.19
CA MET A 487 0.26 -3.73 -11.37
C MET A 487 -0.06 -4.44 -12.68
N PRO A 488 -1.10 -5.28 -12.73
CA PRO A 488 -1.55 -5.86 -14.00
C PRO A 488 -1.80 -4.77 -15.04
N GLY A 489 -1.14 -4.87 -16.20
CA GLY A 489 -1.22 -3.86 -17.26
C GLY A 489 -0.36 -2.61 -17.06
N GLY A 490 0.39 -2.50 -15.96
CA GLY A 490 1.23 -1.34 -15.66
C GLY A 490 2.49 -1.20 -16.54
N ASN A 491 2.96 -2.31 -17.10
CA ASN A 491 4.17 -2.34 -17.93
C ASN A 491 3.81 -2.47 -19.42
N ARG A 492 2.97 -1.57 -19.92
CA ARG A 492 2.75 -1.50 -21.37
C ARG A 492 4.04 -1.04 -22.03
N ILE A 493 4.64 -1.91 -22.82
CA ILE A 493 5.79 -1.62 -23.64
C ILE A 493 5.29 -0.95 -24.92
N ASP A 494 5.95 0.10 -25.33
CA ASP A 494 5.75 0.72 -26.63
C ASP A 494 6.38 -0.18 -27.69
N PRO A 495 5.62 -0.66 -28.68
CA PRO A 495 6.14 -1.60 -29.69
C PRO A 495 7.23 -0.98 -30.57
N ASP A 496 7.21 0.34 -30.76
CA ASP A 496 8.15 1.02 -31.67
C ASP A 496 9.50 1.28 -30.98
N THR A 497 9.48 1.54 -29.67
CA THR A 497 10.69 1.89 -28.91
C THR A 497 11.21 0.76 -28.02
N GLY A 498 10.40 -0.27 -27.74
CA GLY A 498 10.72 -1.32 -26.78
C GLY A 498 10.80 -0.84 -25.34
N LEU A 499 10.35 0.39 -25.04
CA LEU A 499 10.40 1.01 -23.71
C LEU A 499 9.02 1.08 -23.09
N PRO A 500 8.93 1.09 -21.73
CA PRO A 500 7.66 1.32 -21.05
C PRO A 500 7.04 2.68 -21.38
N LYS A 501 5.72 2.71 -21.58
CA LYS A 501 4.96 3.98 -21.79
C LYS A 501 4.90 4.87 -20.56
N ALA A 502 5.28 4.37 -19.39
CA ALA A 502 5.34 5.15 -18.14
C ALA A 502 6.49 6.16 -18.17
N LYS A 503 6.28 7.36 -17.60
CA LYS A 503 7.32 8.41 -17.53
C LYS A 503 8.54 7.98 -16.70
N ASN A 504 8.29 7.37 -15.52
CA ASN A 504 9.33 6.99 -14.56
C ASN A 504 9.47 5.47 -14.51
N PHE A 505 10.50 4.94 -15.16
CA PHE A 505 10.81 3.51 -15.14
C PHE A 505 12.32 3.27 -14.97
N CYS A 506 12.65 2.12 -14.40
CA CYS A 506 14.01 1.59 -14.27
C CYS A 506 14.03 0.12 -14.64
N LYS A 507 15.21 -0.45 -14.78
CA LYS A 507 15.36 -1.87 -15.13
C LYS A 507 16.24 -2.57 -14.11
N VAL A 508 15.71 -3.62 -13.47
CA VAL A 508 16.40 -4.39 -12.44
C VAL A 508 16.24 -5.87 -12.71
N ASN A 509 17.34 -6.60 -12.82
CA ASN A 509 17.38 -8.03 -13.14
C ASN A 509 16.54 -8.38 -14.39
N GLY A 510 16.71 -7.59 -15.46
CA GLY A 510 15.98 -7.75 -16.71
C GLY A 510 14.52 -7.28 -16.67
N MET A 511 13.97 -6.91 -15.52
CA MET A 511 12.57 -6.52 -15.38
C MET A 511 12.40 -5.00 -15.42
N TRP A 512 11.42 -4.54 -16.19
CA TRP A 512 10.97 -3.16 -16.18
C TRP A 512 10.12 -2.89 -14.95
N LEU A 513 10.46 -1.83 -14.20
CA LEU A 513 9.74 -1.40 -13.00
C LEU A 513 9.40 0.08 -13.12
N LYS A 514 8.16 0.43 -12.82
CA LYS A 514 7.78 1.81 -12.58
C LYS A 514 8.31 2.23 -11.20
N TYR A 515 8.79 3.46 -11.08
CA TYR A 515 9.23 3.98 -9.80
C TYR A 515 8.58 5.32 -9.45
N GLU A 516 8.59 5.66 -8.18
CA GLU A 516 8.32 6.98 -7.65
C GLU A 516 9.65 7.64 -7.26
N PRO A 517 9.91 8.90 -7.69
CA PRO A 517 11.20 9.53 -7.45
C PRO A 517 11.30 10.06 -6.02
N ILE A 518 12.47 9.89 -5.41
CA ILE A 518 12.88 10.56 -4.19
C ILE A 518 14.07 11.44 -4.57
N PHE A 519 13.83 12.73 -4.66
CA PHE A 519 14.85 13.72 -5.00
C PHE A 519 15.81 13.90 -3.83
N VAL A 520 17.10 13.88 -4.11
CA VAL A 520 18.16 14.03 -3.12
C VAL A 520 18.82 15.39 -3.30
N PHE A 521 18.76 16.20 -2.25
CA PHE A 521 19.43 17.49 -2.17
C PHE A 521 20.45 17.50 -1.04
N TYR A 522 21.50 18.26 -1.23
CA TYR A 522 22.57 18.42 -0.28
C TYR A 522 22.73 19.90 0.07
N LYS A 523 22.87 20.20 1.35
CA LYS A 523 23.14 21.54 1.85
C LYS A 523 24.65 21.72 1.98
N PRO A 524 25.31 22.51 1.11
CA PRO A 524 26.76 22.70 1.18
C PRO A 524 27.16 23.50 2.43
N GLU A 525 28.44 23.46 2.77
CA GLU A 525 29.03 24.45 3.64
C GLU A 525 28.93 25.83 2.98
N PRO A 526 28.84 26.93 3.76
CA PRO A 526 28.73 28.30 3.25
C PRO A 526 29.91 28.72 2.39
#